data_273b73ed3612d901f5eab4eb54e00d02
#
_entry.id   273b73ed3612d901f5eab4eb54e00d02
#
_cell.length_a   1.000
_cell.length_b   1.000
_cell.length_c   1.000
_cell.angle_alpha   90.00
_cell.angle_beta   90.00
_cell.angle_gamma   90.00
#
_symmetry.space_group_name_H-M   'P 1'
#
loop_
_entity.id
_entity.type
_entity.pdbx_description
1 polymer ?
#
loop_
_entity_poly.entity_id
_entity_poly.type
_entity_poly.pdbx_seq_one_letter_code
_entity_poly.pdbx_strand_id
1 'polypeptide(L)'
;EALELIAKSGGAKITDNRVRFDPAFVEETIKTCPSEFKLHSRNPNHTLNIGADWMAFGSVASPPNFMELDGTRHAGNRQNFQDLLKLTQSFNIVHFTAGYPVEPVDLHASIRHLECTYDMLTMTDKPIHCYSLGRQRNQDVLEMSRIVRGIDDATLDKEPSVFTIINSSSPLRLDIPMLQGIMEYSARNQIIVITPFTLAGAMAPITLAGALSLQNAEALAGMVFTQLVR
;
A
#
# COMPACT_ATOMS: atom_id res chain seq x y z
N GLU A 1 10.40 -3.94 -18.15
CA GLU A 1 10.32 -4.92 -17.08
C GLU A 1 8.85 -5.35 -16.81
N ALA A 2 7.92 -4.45 -16.41
CA ALA A 2 6.51 -4.81 -16.18
C ALA A 2 5.84 -5.37 -17.46
N LEU A 3 6.00 -4.71 -18.61
CA LEU A 3 5.45 -5.18 -19.87
C LEU A 3 6.07 -6.52 -20.30
N GLU A 4 7.32 -6.78 -20.00
CA GLU A 4 7.99 -8.05 -20.28
C GLU A 4 7.41 -9.20 -19.44
N LEU A 5 7.13 -8.96 -18.15
CA LEU A 5 6.47 -9.93 -17.27
C LEU A 5 5.08 -10.28 -17.80
N ILE A 6 4.30 -9.25 -18.15
CA ILE A 6 2.96 -9.44 -18.70
C ILE A 6 3.03 -10.18 -20.06
N ALA A 7 3.97 -9.82 -20.92
CA ALA A 7 4.15 -10.52 -22.21
C ALA A 7 4.48 -12.01 -22.05
N LYS A 8 5.34 -12.33 -21.06
CA LYS A 8 5.72 -13.73 -20.76
C LYS A 8 4.56 -14.56 -20.24
N SER A 9 3.55 -13.95 -19.62
CA SER A 9 2.39 -14.68 -19.11
C SER A 9 1.51 -15.28 -20.20
N GLY A 10 1.56 -14.75 -21.44
CA GLY A 10 0.70 -15.15 -22.54
C GLY A 10 -0.76 -14.76 -22.41
N GLY A 11 -1.17 -14.16 -21.26
CA GLY A 11 -2.55 -13.83 -20.96
C GLY A 11 -2.99 -12.41 -21.35
N ALA A 12 -2.17 -11.68 -22.13
CA ALA A 12 -2.49 -10.33 -22.53
C ALA A 12 -1.96 -9.99 -23.93
N LYS A 13 -2.69 -9.11 -24.63
CA LYS A 13 -2.22 -8.46 -25.85
C LYS A 13 -1.64 -7.09 -25.51
N ILE A 14 -0.40 -6.86 -25.93
CA ILE A 14 0.29 -5.58 -25.73
C ILE A 14 0.39 -4.87 -27.07
N THR A 15 -0.08 -3.62 -27.11
CA THR A 15 0.05 -2.74 -28.28
C THR A 15 0.58 -1.40 -27.77
N ASP A 16 1.77 -1.03 -28.21
CA ASP A 16 2.54 0.08 -27.63
C ASP A 16 2.71 -0.13 -26.11
N ASN A 17 2.24 0.81 -25.29
CA ASN A 17 2.26 0.71 -23.81
C ASN A 17 0.89 0.30 -23.22
N ARG A 18 -0.05 -0.16 -24.06
CA ARG A 18 -1.39 -0.57 -23.61
C ARG A 18 -1.48 -2.07 -23.53
N VAL A 19 -1.88 -2.54 -22.37
CA VAL A 19 -2.14 -3.95 -22.05
C VAL A 19 -3.65 -4.22 -22.12
N ARG A 20 -4.03 -5.28 -22.80
CA ARG A 20 -5.39 -5.84 -22.78
C ARG A 20 -5.30 -7.29 -22.33
N PHE A 21 -5.72 -7.54 -21.11
CA PHE A 21 -5.78 -8.89 -20.56
C PHE A 21 -6.94 -9.67 -21.17
N ASP A 22 -6.73 -10.97 -21.40
CA ASP A 22 -7.79 -11.90 -21.71
C ASP A 22 -8.68 -12.09 -20.48
N PRO A 23 -10.04 -12.01 -20.61
CA PRO A 23 -10.94 -12.14 -19.46
C PRO A 23 -10.79 -13.46 -18.70
N ALA A 24 -10.66 -14.59 -19.42
CA ALA A 24 -10.48 -15.90 -18.78
C ALA A 24 -9.16 -15.96 -18.00
N PHE A 25 -8.10 -15.36 -18.53
CA PHE A 25 -6.82 -15.26 -17.85
C PHE A 25 -6.93 -14.43 -16.56
N VAL A 26 -7.68 -13.32 -16.58
CA VAL A 26 -7.94 -12.51 -15.38
C VAL A 26 -8.66 -13.35 -14.33
N GLU A 27 -9.77 -14.01 -14.71
CA GLU A 27 -10.56 -14.84 -13.80
C GLU A 27 -9.76 -15.97 -13.18
N GLU A 28 -8.88 -16.62 -13.92
CA GLU A 28 -8.00 -17.68 -13.38
C GLU A 28 -6.91 -17.11 -12.48
N THR A 29 -6.28 -15.99 -12.88
CA THR A 29 -5.18 -15.40 -12.11
C THR A 29 -5.64 -14.87 -10.77
N ILE A 30 -6.80 -14.20 -10.68
CA ILE A 30 -7.30 -13.68 -9.40
C ILE A 30 -7.67 -14.77 -8.40
N LYS A 31 -7.95 -15.99 -8.84
CA LYS A 31 -8.19 -17.14 -7.94
C LYS A 31 -6.94 -17.55 -7.15
N THR A 32 -5.76 -17.15 -7.58
CA THR A 32 -4.51 -17.41 -6.85
C THR A 32 -4.31 -16.46 -5.67
N CYS A 33 -5.06 -15.35 -5.62
CA CYS A 33 -5.02 -14.45 -4.47
C CYS A 33 -5.60 -15.13 -3.23
N PRO A 34 -4.90 -15.14 -2.09
CA PRO A 34 -5.45 -15.71 -0.87
C PRO A 34 -6.67 -14.91 -0.39
N SER A 35 -7.73 -15.63 0.01
CA SER A 35 -8.94 -15.01 0.59
C SER A 35 -8.71 -14.54 2.03
N GLU A 36 -7.78 -15.17 2.74
CA GLU A 36 -7.42 -14.88 4.12
C GLU A 36 -5.91 -14.97 4.30
N PHE A 37 -5.33 -14.04 5.07
CA PHE A 37 -3.91 -14.05 5.39
C PHE A 37 -3.65 -13.25 6.67
N LYS A 38 -2.40 -13.30 7.15
CA LYS A 38 -1.96 -12.53 8.31
C LYS A 38 -1.06 -11.38 7.89
N LEU A 39 -1.25 -10.22 8.52
CA LEU A 39 -0.31 -9.11 8.49
C LEU A 39 0.43 -9.09 9.82
N HIS A 40 1.70 -9.50 9.79
CA HIS A 40 2.53 -9.67 10.97
C HIS A 40 3.08 -8.33 11.43
N SER A 41 3.01 -8.07 12.72
CA SER A 41 3.60 -6.90 13.33
C SER A 41 4.85 -7.23 14.14
N ARG A 42 5.57 -6.20 14.58
CA ARG A 42 6.72 -6.37 15.50
C ARG A 42 6.30 -7.04 16.80
N ASN A 43 5.14 -6.67 17.35
CA ASN A 43 4.53 -7.34 18.48
C ASN A 43 3.53 -8.39 17.97
N PRO A 44 3.76 -9.68 18.18
CA PRO A 44 2.86 -10.73 17.69
C PRO A 44 1.40 -10.59 18.14
N ASN A 45 1.14 -9.93 19.28
CA ASN A 45 -0.20 -9.68 19.78
C ASN A 45 -0.99 -8.67 18.92
N HIS A 46 -0.31 -7.89 18.07
CA HIS A 46 -0.91 -6.96 17.14
C HIS A 46 -0.92 -7.49 15.69
N THR A 47 -0.63 -8.77 15.50
CA THR A 47 -0.79 -9.42 14.18
C THR A 47 -2.26 -9.43 13.79
N LEU A 48 -2.57 -8.99 12.57
CA LEU A 48 -3.93 -8.88 12.07
C LEU A 48 -4.28 -10.05 11.16
N ASN A 49 -5.49 -10.56 11.31
CA ASN A 49 -6.11 -11.41 10.30
C ASN A 49 -6.82 -10.50 9.28
N ILE A 50 -6.58 -10.76 8.01
CA ILE A 50 -7.18 -10.02 6.88
C ILE A 50 -7.99 -11.00 6.06
N GLY A 51 -9.21 -10.63 5.70
CA GLY A 51 -10.15 -11.46 4.96
C GLY A 51 -11.24 -12.05 5.84
N ALA A 52 -12.11 -12.91 5.27
CA ALA A 52 -13.30 -13.45 5.90
C ALA A 52 -14.16 -12.37 6.58
N ASP A 53 -14.59 -12.61 7.82
CA ASP A 53 -15.41 -11.69 8.61
C ASP A 53 -14.61 -10.74 9.50
N TRP A 54 -13.28 -10.66 9.31
CA TRP A 54 -12.41 -9.78 10.08
C TRP A 54 -12.48 -8.35 9.57
N MET A 55 -12.52 -7.40 10.51
CA MET A 55 -12.48 -5.97 10.22
C MET A 55 -11.31 -5.32 10.98
N ALA A 56 -10.46 -4.61 10.27
CA ALA A 56 -9.35 -3.86 10.83
C ALA A 56 -9.53 -2.35 10.57
N PHE A 57 -9.31 -1.52 11.58
CA PHE A 57 -9.40 -0.06 11.48
C PHE A 57 -7.99 0.53 11.48
N GLY A 58 -7.73 1.43 10.55
CA GLY A 58 -6.49 2.19 10.45
C GLY A 58 -6.63 3.63 10.88
N SER A 59 -5.51 4.29 11.15
CA SER A 59 -5.46 5.74 11.35
C SER A 59 -5.73 6.49 10.05
N VAL A 60 -5.90 7.82 10.13
CA VAL A 60 -5.89 8.69 8.94
C VAL A 60 -4.50 8.66 8.27
N ALA A 61 -4.46 8.94 6.97
CA ALA A 61 -3.23 8.94 6.19
C ALA A 61 -2.99 10.29 5.49
N SER A 62 -1.79 10.82 5.66
CA SER A 62 -1.20 11.95 4.92
C SER A 62 -2.00 13.25 4.84
N PRO A 63 -2.71 13.70 5.89
CA PRO A 63 -3.18 15.06 5.89
C PRO A 63 -1.98 16.02 5.97
N PRO A 64 -1.98 17.11 5.17
CA PRO A 64 -0.88 18.08 5.21
C PRO A 64 -0.88 18.96 6.45
N ASN A 65 -1.99 18.96 7.19
CA ASN A 65 -2.19 19.76 8.39
C ASN A 65 -2.84 18.93 9.48
N PHE A 66 -2.64 19.34 10.73
CA PHE A 66 -3.36 18.86 11.90
C PHE A 66 -4.09 20.02 12.57
N MET A 67 -5.00 19.70 13.48
CA MET A 67 -5.78 20.67 14.22
C MET A 67 -5.57 20.46 15.72
N GLU A 68 -5.27 21.53 16.43
CA GLU A 68 -5.20 21.54 17.89
C GLU A 68 -6.59 21.48 18.51
N LEU A 69 -6.65 21.22 19.82
CA LEU A 69 -7.92 21.14 20.56
C LEU A 69 -8.70 22.46 20.56
N ASP A 70 -8.03 23.58 20.43
CA ASP A 70 -8.64 24.91 20.33
C ASP A 70 -9.18 25.23 18.93
N GLY A 71 -9.01 24.30 17.96
CA GLY A 71 -9.43 24.47 16.58
C GLY A 71 -8.39 25.15 15.68
N THR A 72 -7.21 25.52 16.20
CA THR A 72 -6.14 26.12 15.40
C THR A 72 -5.52 25.08 14.46
N ARG A 73 -5.38 25.42 13.18
CA ARG A 73 -4.83 24.55 12.15
C ARG A 73 -3.37 24.89 11.86
N HIS A 74 -2.52 23.87 11.89
CA HIS A 74 -1.08 23.98 11.64
C HIS A 74 -0.62 23.01 10.55
N ALA A 75 0.44 23.38 9.82
CA ALA A 75 1.16 22.45 8.97
C ALA A 75 1.83 21.35 9.82
N GLY A 76 1.85 20.13 9.32
CA GLY A 76 2.51 19.02 10.00
C GLY A 76 4.01 19.20 10.10
N ASN A 77 4.60 18.71 11.18
CA ASN A 77 6.02 18.59 11.38
C ASN A 77 6.35 17.25 12.04
N ARG A 78 7.63 16.92 12.18
CA ARG A 78 8.04 15.63 12.76
C ARG A 78 7.53 15.44 14.20
N GLN A 79 7.54 16.48 15.02
CA GLN A 79 7.05 16.37 16.41
C GLN A 79 5.57 15.99 16.44
N ASN A 80 4.74 16.68 15.65
CA ASN A 80 3.31 16.36 15.57
C ASN A 80 3.07 14.96 14.96
N PHE A 81 3.87 14.55 13.99
CA PHE A 81 3.86 13.21 13.44
C PHE A 81 4.08 12.16 14.56
N GLN A 82 5.12 12.34 15.36
CA GLN A 82 5.44 11.45 16.48
C GLN A 82 4.35 11.43 17.55
N ASP A 83 3.78 12.58 17.90
CA ASP A 83 2.71 12.66 18.91
C ASP A 83 1.42 11.99 18.42
N LEU A 84 1.07 12.14 17.15
CA LEU A 84 -0.06 11.44 16.56
C LEU A 84 0.19 9.92 16.43
N LEU A 85 1.44 9.46 16.22
CA LEU A 85 1.78 8.05 16.30
C LEU A 85 1.56 7.47 17.69
N LYS A 86 2.00 8.16 18.74
CA LYS A 86 1.76 7.76 20.15
C LYS A 86 0.26 7.69 20.45
N LEU A 87 -0.50 8.67 19.95
CA LEU A 87 -1.95 8.68 20.08
C LEU A 87 -2.57 7.48 19.37
N THR A 88 -2.16 7.20 18.13
CA THR A 88 -2.59 6.02 17.36
C THR A 88 -2.28 4.71 18.09
N GLN A 89 -1.09 4.62 18.71
CA GLN A 89 -0.69 3.45 19.49
C GLN A 89 -1.58 3.26 20.73
N SER A 90 -2.03 4.33 21.37
CA SER A 90 -2.81 4.28 22.61
C SER A 90 -4.25 3.78 22.43
N PHE A 91 -4.81 3.83 21.21
CA PHE A 91 -6.19 3.41 20.94
C PHE A 91 -6.26 1.94 20.50
N ASN A 92 -6.93 1.09 21.27
CA ASN A 92 -7.13 -0.32 20.91
C ASN A 92 -7.94 -0.51 19.65
N ILE A 93 -8.87 0.41 19.33
CA ILE A 93 -9.68 0.34 18.11
C ILE A 93 -8.87 0.63 16.83
N VAL A 94 -7.73 1.30 16.93
CA VAL A 94 -6.84 1.53 15.80
C VAL A 94 -5.86 0.36 15.72
N HIS A 95 -6.04 -0.51 14.73
CA HIS A 95 -5.31 -1.75 14.61
C HIS A 95 -4.00 -1.60 13.83
N PHE A 96 -3.91 -0.62 12.93
CA PHE A 96 -2.72 -0.36 12.10
C PHE A 96 -2.56 1.13 11.78
N THR A 97 -1.35 1.54 11.47
CA THR A 97 -1.06 2.89 10.99
C THR A 97 -1.25 2.91 9.47
N ALA A 98 -2.29 3.61 8.99
CA ALA A 98 -2.65 3.63 7.58
C ALA A 98 -1.76 4.54 6.71
N GLY A 99 -0.70 5.08 7.28
CA GLY A 99 0.26 5.99 6.65
C GLY A 99 0.72 7.07 7.62
N TYR A 100 1.23 8.17 7.10
CA TYR A 100 1.65 9.29 7.94
C TYR A 100 0.43 9.94 8.59
N PRO A 101 0.29 9.95 9.93
CA PRO A 101 -0.86 10.57 10.59
C PRO A 101 -0.95 12.08 10.34
N VAL A 102 0.17 12.72 10.03
CA VAL A 102 0.28 14.04 9.42
C VAL A 102 1.57 14.09 8.60
N GLU A 103 1.61 14.81 7.52
CA GLU A 103 2.81 14.95 6.68
C GLU A 103 3.87 15.82 7.39
N PRO A 104 5.06 15.31 7.73
CA PRO A 104 6.12 16.10 8.37
C PRO A 104 6.87 16.91 7.31
N VAL A 105 6.34 18.11 6.99
CA VAL A 105 6.87 18.94 5.89
C VAL A 105 8.22 19.60 6.20
N ASP A 106 8.64 19.60 7.45
CA ASP A 106 9.96 20.03 7.93
C ASP A 106 11.09 19.06 7.60
N LEU A 107 10.75 17.78 7.31
CA LEU A 107 11.72 16.81 6.85
C LEU A 107 11.98 16.92 5.35
N HIS A 108 13.26 16.89 4.96
CA HIS A 108 13.63 16.94 3.53
C HIS A 108 13.10 15.70 2.80
N ALA A 109 12.54 15.88 1.61
CA ALA A 109 11.87 14.84 0.84
C ALA A 109 12.75 13.62 0.52
N SER A 110 14.09 13.79 0.44
CA SER A 110 15.02 12.70 0.12
C SER A 110 15.17 11.67 1.27
N ILE A 111 15.00 12.09 2.52
CA ILE A 111 15.18 11.26 3.72
C ILE A 111 13.86 11.04 4.49
N ARG A 112 12.81 11.75 4.13
CA ARG A 112 11.53 11.72 4.85
C ARG A 112 11.00 10.29 5.02
N HIS A 113 11.08 9.46 3.98
CA HIS A 113 10.62 8.07 4.06
C HIS A 113 11.39 7.26 5.10
N LEU A 114 12.70 7.47 5.25
CA LEU A 114 13.52 6.78 6.26
C LEU A 114 13.15 7.23 7.67
N GLU A 115 13.10 8.54 7.89
CA GLU A 115 12.77 9.13 9.19
C GLU A 115 11.37 8.75 9.65
N CYS A 116 10.37 8.86 8.75
CA CYS A 116 8.99 8.48 9.07
C CYS A 116 8.84 6.98 9.31
N THR A 117 9.49 6.15 8.51
CA THR A 117 9.46 4.70 8.71
C THR A 117 10.14 4.33 10.02
N TYR A 118 11.27 4.95 10.36
CA TYR A 118 11.94 4.75 11.63
C TYR A 118 11.02 5.11 12.81
N ASP A 119 10.39 6.29 12.77
CA ASP A 119 9.46 6.73 13.81
C ASP A 119 8.25 5.76 13.93
N MET A 120 7.67 5.34 12.82
CA MET A 120 6.57 4.35 12.82
C MET A 120 7.00 3.02 13.42
N LEU A 121 8.14 2.48 13.02
CA LEU A 121 8.63 1.17 13.48
C LEU A 121 9.09 1.17 14.95
N THR A 122 9.50 2.32 15.49
CA THR A 122 9.99 2.43 16.86
C THR A 122 8.94 2.91 17.86
N MET A 123 7.99 3.75 17.43
CA MET A 123 6.98 4.37 18.29
C MET A 123 5.64 3.63 18.33
N THR A 124 5.39 2.73 17.34
CA THR A 124 4.26 1.80 17.38
C THR A 124 4.75 0.38 17.19
N ASP A 125 4.03 -0.58 17.74
CA ASP A 125 4.26 -2.01 17.53
C ASP A 125 3.13 -2.66 16.73
N LYS A 126 2.24 -1.83 16.16
CA LYS A 126 1.17 -2.21 15.23
C LYS A 126 1.70 -2.30 13.79
N PRO A 127 1.00 -3.02 12.89
CA PRO A 127 1.35 -3.01 11.46
C PRO A 127 1.32 -1.61 10.85
N ILE A 128 2.18 -1.36 9.90
CA ILE A 128 2.33 -0.05 9.25
C ILE A 128 2.09 -0.11 7.75
N HIS A 129 1.50 0.96 7.23
CA HIS A 129 1.45 1.25 5.80
C HIS A 129 2.71 2.01 5.37
N CYS A 130 3.31 1.60 4.26
CA CYS A 130 4.47 2.25 3.68
C CYS A 130 4.17 2.68 2.24
N TYR A 131 4.47 3.93 1.92
CA TYR A 131 4.17 4.49 0.59
C TYR A 131 5.06 3.92 -0.50
N SER A 132 4.46 3.63 -1.66
CA SER A 132 5.22 3.28 -2.87
C SER A 132 5.82 4.55 -3.50
N LEU A 133 7.07 4.85 -3.19
CA LEU A 133 7.78 6.05 -3.61
C LEU A 133 8.96 5.76 -4.57
N GLY A 134 8.89 4.65 -5.28
CA GLY A 134 9.92 4.17 -6.18
C GLY A 134 10.78 3.05 -5.57
N ARG A 135 11.50 2.32 -6.43
CA ARG A 135 12.19 1.06 -6.09
C ARG A 135 13.05 1.16 -4.84
N GLN A 136 14.02 2.09 -4.81
CA GLN A 136 14.96 2.20 -3.69
C GLN A 136 14.24 2.42 -2.35
N ARG A 137 13.28 3.35 -2.31
CA ARG A 137 12.55 3.65 -1.08
C ARG A 137 11.69 2.49 -0.60
N ASN A 138 11.14 1.70 -1.52
CA ASN A 138 10.41 0.49 -1.18
C ASN A 138 11.34 -0.56 -0.57
N GLN A 139 12.53 -0.76 -1.14
CA GLN A 139 13.56 -1.67 -0.59
C GLN A 139 14.05 -1.23 0.78
N ASP A 140 14.28 0.07 0.99
CA ASP A 140 14.66 0.63 2.29
C ASP A 140 13.64 0.25 3.38
N VAL A 141 12.35 0.43 3.09
CA VAL A 141 11.26 0.11 4.03
C VAL A 141 11.17 -1.39 4.32
N LEU A 142 11.30 -2.23 3.31
CA LEU A 142 11.30 -3.69 3.47
C LEU A 142 12.46 -4.14 4.38
N GLU A 143 13.65 -3.59 4.16
CA GLU A 143 14.82 -3.88 4.97
C GLU A 143 14.67 -3.37 6.42
N MET A 144 14.17 -2.14 6.62
CA MET A 144 13.90 -1.61 7.96
C MET A 144 12.88 -2.48 8.71
N SER A 145 11.86 -2.98 8.03
CA SER A 145 10.84 -3.87 8.62
C SER A 145 11.43 -5.22 9.02
N ARG A 146 12.31 -5.78 8.19
CA ARG A 146 13.05 -7.01 8.47
C ARG A 146 13.93 -6.85 9.72
N ILE A 147 14.70 -5.75 9.78
CA ILE A 147 15.61 -5.46 10.89
C ILE A 147 14.84 -5.32 12.20
N VAL A 148 13.76 -4.52 12.23
CA VAL A 148 13.01 -4.25 13.47
C VAL A 148 12.30 -5.49 14.00
N ARG A 149 11.91 -6.42 13.13
CA ARG A 149 11.35 -7.71 13.51
C ARG A 149 12.42 -8.74 13.94
N GLY A 150 13.69 -8.48 13.64
CA GLY A 150 14.79 -9.40 13.93
C GLY A 150 14.69 -10.72 13.15
N ILE A 151 14.18 -10.68 11.92
CA ILE A 151 13.95 -11.86 11.07
C ILE A 151 14.90 -11.88 9.87
N ASP A 152 15.05 -13.03 9.24
CA ASP A 152 15.76 -13.19 7.98
C ASP A 152 14.86 -12.94 6.75
N ASP A 153 15.46 -12.92 5.58
CA ASP A 153 14.76 -12.72 4.32
C ASP A 153 13.73 -13.81 4.04
N ALA A 154 14.06 -15.06 4.34
CA ALA A 154 13.17 -16.19 4.10
C ALA A 154 11.92 -16.13 4.98
N THR A 155 12.04 -15.60 6.19
CA THR A 155 10.92 -15.36 7.09
C THR A 155 10.09 -14.17 6.63
N LEU A 156 10.71 -13.06 6.21
CA LEU A 156 10.00 -11.92 5.64
C LEU A 156 9.14 -12.32 4.43
N ASP A 157 9.66 -13.18 3.55
CA ASP A 157 8.96 -13.67 2.37
C ASP A 157 7.77 -14.61 2.67
N LYS A 158 7.72 -15.16 3.88
CA LYS A 158 6.61 -16.00 4.37
C LYS A 158 5.61 -15.26 5.24
N GLU A 159 6.07 -14.23 5.93
CA GLU A 159 5.30 -13.48 6.92
C GLU A 159 5.14 -12.01 6.46
N PRO A 160 4.08 -11.69 5.69
CA PRO A 160 3.81 -10.30 5.32
C PRO A 160 3.86 -9.39 6.54
N SER A 161 4.71 -8.36 6.49
CA SER A 161 5.07 -7.53 7.65
C SER A 161 4.69 -6.06 7.48
N VAL A 162 4.52 -5.66 6.24
CA VAL A 162 4.11 -4.31 5.83
C VAL A 162 3.11 -4.39 4.69
N PHE A 163 2.38 -3.31 4.48
CA PHE A 163 1.55 -3.18 3.31
C PHE A 163 1.77 -1.85 2.62
N THR A 164 1.48 -1.82 1.33
CA THR A 164 1.50 -0.60 0.53
C THR A 164 0.17 -0.39 -0.17
N ILE A 165 -0.20 0.87 -0.38
CA ILE A 165 -1.37 1.26 -1.15
C ILE A 165 -0.90 1.70 -2.54
N ILE A 166 -1.45 1.08 -3.55
CA ILE A 166 -1.18 1.37 -4.96
C ILE A 166 -2.38 2.08 -5.55
N ASN A 167 -2.24 3.37 -5.80
CA ASN A 167 -3.24 4.17 -6.47
C ASN A 167 -3.04 4.09 -7.99
N SER A 168 -4.08 3.74 -8.74
CA SER A 168 -4.05 3.94 -10.19
C SER A 168 -4.19 5.42 -10.52
N SER A 169 -3.50 5.84 -11.58
CA SER A 169 -3.67 7.19 -12.16
C SER A 169 -4.81 7.14 -13.16
N SER A 170 -6.05 6.99 -12.65
CA SER A 170 -7.27 6.82 -13.46
C SER A 170 -7.40 7.90 -14.56
N PRO A 171 -7.88 7.56 -15.76
CA PRO A 171 -8.40 6.25 -16.14
C PRO A 171 -7.33 5.29 -16.69
N LEU A 172 -7.40 4.02 -16.26
CA LEU A 172 -6.69 2.86 -16.83
C LEU A 172 -5.16 3.01 -16.92
N ARG A 173 -4.53 3.60 -15.91
CA ARG A 173 -3.10 3.86 -15.89
C ARG A 173 -2.47 3.53 -14.54
N LEU A 174 -1.29 2.93 -14.57
CA LEU A 174 -0.35 2.81 -13.44
C LEU A 174 0.93 3.56 -13.82
N ASP A 175 1.42 4.42 -12.95
CA ASP A 175 2.68 5.12 -13.15
C ASP A 175 3.88 4.27 -12.72
N ILE A 176 5.09 4.73 -13.02
CA ILE A 176 6.32 3.99 -12.73
C ILE A 176 6.52 3.72 -11.24
N PRO A 177 6.36 4.70 -10.32
CA PRO A 177 6.50 4.44 -8.90
C PRO A 177 5.52 3.38 -8.37
N MET A 178 4.26 3.38 -8.83
CA MET A 178 3.25 2.38 -8.44
C MET A 178 3.58 0.99 -9.00
N LEU A 179 4.00 0.89 -10.27
CA LEU A 179 4.47 -0.36 -10.86
C LEU A 179 5.68 -0.93 -10.11
N GLN A 180 6.66 -0.09 -9.76
CA GLN A 180 7.80 -0.49 -8.95
C GLN A 180 7.37 -0.97 -7.56
N GLY A 181 6.37 -0.32 -6.94
CA GLY A 181 5.79 -0.79 -5.69
C GLY A 181 5.20 -2.17 -5.80
N ILE A 182 4.38 -2.42 -6.80
CA ILE A 182 3.83 -3.76 -7.04
C ILE A 182 4.96 -4.79 -7.18
N MET A 183 5.99 -4.48 -7.97
CA MET A 183 7.10 -5.42 -8.19
C MET A 183 7.88 -5.71 -6.91
N GLU A 184 8.30 -4.70 -6.16
CA GLU A 184 9.13 -4.88 -4.97
C GLU A 184 8.36 -5.58 -3.82
N TYR A 185 7.11 -5.17 -3.57
CA TYR A 185 6.32 -5.77 -2.49
C TYR A 185 5.82 -7.17 -2.85
N SER A 186 5.35 -7.42 -4.10
CA SER A 186 4.94 -8.76 -4.51
C SER A 186 6.09 -9.74 -4.51
N ALA A 187 7.28 -9.35 -5.00
CA ALA A 187 8.46 -10.21 -5.01
C ALA A 187 8.84 -10.71 -3.60
N ARG A 188 8.52 -9.94 -2.57
CA ARG A 188 8.77 -10.26 -1.15
C ARG A 188 7.50 -10.73 -0.43
N ASN A 189 6.44 -11.09 -1.17
CA ASN A 189 5.15 -11.56 -0.63
C ASN A 189 4.53 -10.60 0.39
N GLN A 190 4.72 -9.30 0.22
CA GLN A 190 4.12 -8.29 1.09
C GLN A 190 2.75 -7.87 0.55
N ILE A 191 1.93 -7.29 1.43
CA ILE A 191 0.54 -6.97 1.10
C ILE A 191 0.46 -5.72 0.23
N ILE A 192 -0.35 -5.80 -0.81
CA ILE A 192 -0.67 -4.69 -1.70
C ILE A 192 -2.18 -4.44 -1.67
N VAL A 193 -2.55 -3.20 -1.42
CA VAL A 193 -3.93 -2.72 -1.49
C VAL A 193 -4.08 -1.89 -2.76
N ILE A 194 -4.84 -2.39 -3.73
CA ILE A 194 -5.10 -1.67 -4.98
C ILE A 194 -6.29 -0.73 -4.77
N THR A 195 -6.05 0.56 -4.92
CA THR A 195 -7.04 1.62 -4.69
C THR A 195 -7.15 2.53 -5.91
N PRO A 196 -8.01 2.21 -6.88
CA PRO A 196 -8.22 3.09 -8.03
C PRO A 196 -8.80 4.45 -7.62
N PHE A 197 -8.21 5.53 -8.14
CA PHE A 197 -8.66 6.89 -7.89
C PHE A 197 -9.66 7.34 -8.96
N THR A 198 -10.91 6.83 -8.85
CA THR A 198 -11.96 6.95 -9.87
C THR A 198 -13.04 7.95 -9.48
N LEU A 199 -12.72 9.25 -9.52
CA LEU A 199 -13.70 10.32 -9.28
C LEU A 199 -14.74 10.37 -10.41
N ALA A 200 -16.01 10.09 -10.09
CA ALA A 200 -17.11 10.14 -11.04
C ALA A 200 -17.25 11.55 -11.65
N GLY A 201 -17.32 11.63 -12.98
CA GLY A 201 -17.42 12.88 -13.73
C GLY A 201 -16.08 13.59 -13.98
N ALA A 202 -14.98 13.14 -13.36
CA ALA A 202 -13.64 13.70 -13.57
C ALA A 202 -12.68 12.67 -14.18
N MET A 203 -12.38 11.60 -13.46
CA MET A 203 -11.45 10.52 -13.88
C MET A 203 -12.21 9.27 -14.31
N ALA A 204 -13.49 9.19 -14.01
CA ALA A 204 -14.38 8.11 -14.37
C ALA A 204 -15.68 8.67 -15.00
N PRO A 205 -16.47 7.81 -15.69
CA PRO A 205 -17.79 8.20 -16.15
C PRO A 205 -18.65 8.74 -15.00
N ILE A 206 -19.57 9.67 -15.32
CA ILE A 206 -20.46 10.26 -14.31
C ILE A 206 -21.48 9.26 -13.75
N THR A 207 -21.82 8.23 -14.51
CA THR A 207 -22.76 7.19 -14.05
C THR A 207 -22.09 6.26 -13.06
N LEU A 208 -22.81 5.85 -12.02
CA LEU A 208 -22.31 4.92 -11.01
C LEU A 208 -21.82 3.60 -11.63
N ALA A 209 -22.61 3.03 -12.55
CA ALA A 209 -22.22 1.80 -13.25
C ALA A 209 -20.90 1.96 -14.04
N GLY A 210 -20.74 3.08 -14.73
CA GLY A 210 -19.51 3.37 -15.48
C GLY A 210 -18.31 3.58 -14.56
N ALA A 211 -18.47 4.30 -13.45
CA ALA A 211 -17.41 4.52 -12.47
C ALA A 211 -16.98 3.20 -11.81
N LEU A 212 -17.92 2.37 -11.38
CA LEU A 212 -17.64 1.06 -10.78
C LEU A 212 -16.98 0.09 -11.78
N SER A 213 -17.42 0.10 -13.04
CA SER A 213 -16.80 -0.74 -14.08
C SER A 213 -15.32 -0.35 -14.30
N LEU A 214 -15.03 0.95 -14.36
CA LEU A 214 -13.66 1.45 -14.50
C LEU A 214 -12.80 1.10 -13.27
N GLN A 215 -13.31 1.35 -12.06
CA GLN A 215 -12.66 1.03 -10.82
C GLN A 215 -12.31 -0.47 -10.74
N ASN A 216 -13.29 -1.32 -11.06
CA ASN A 216 -13.08 -2.77 -11.04
C ASN A 216 -12.03 -3.21 -12.08
N ALA A 217 -12.05 -2.65 -13.29
CA ALA A 217 -11.07 -2.97 -14.32
C ALA A 217 -9.64 -2.62 -13.88
N GLU A 218 -9.44 -1.45 -13.26
CA GLU A 218 -8.13 -1.02 -12.74
C GLU A 218 -7.67 -1.89 -11.56
N ALA A 219 -8.58 -2.22 -10.65
CA ALA A 219 -8.28 -3.11 -9.52
C ALA A 219 -7.87 -4.50 -9.99
N LEU A 220 -8.64 -5.12 -10.89
CA LEU A 220 -8.34 -6.43 -11.45
C LEU A 220 -7.00 -6.44 -12.20
N ALA A 221 -6.71 -5.41 -12.99
CA ALA A 221 -5.41 -5.30 -13.68
C ALA A 221 -4.23 -5.23 -12.69
N GLY A 222 -4.38 -4.47 -11.61
CA GLY A 222 -3.41 -4.43 -10.52
C GLY A 222 -3.24 -5.79 -9.84
N MET A 223 -4.34 -6.45 -9.47
CA MET A 223 -4.31 -7.79 -8.86
C MET A 223 -3.62 -8.81 -9.75
N VAL A 224 -3.98 -8.87 -11.04
CA VAL A 224 -3.31 -9.76 -12.00
C VAL A 224 -1.81 -9.49 -12.00
N PHE A 225 -1.40 -8.23 -12.05
CA PHE A 225 0.03 -7.90 -12.09
C PHE A 225 0.75 -8.31 -10.80
N THR A 226 0.13 -8.22 -9.62
CA THR A 226 0.75 -8.73 -8.38
C THR A 226 1.04 -10.22 -8.47
N GLN A 227 0.12 -11.01 -9.02
CA GLN A 227 0.23 -12.46 -9.16
C GLN A 227 1.19 -12.91 -10.27
N LEU A 228 1.51 -12.02 -11.23
CA LEU A 228 2.51 -12.30 -12.25
C LEU A 228 3.95 -12.06 -11.76
N VAL A 229 4.12 -11.27 -10.73
CA VAL A 229 5.44 -11.03 -10.12
C VAL A 229 5.86 -12.21 -9.25
N ARG A 230 4.92 -12.87 -8.58
CA ARG A 230 5.16 -14.02 -7.70
C ARG A 230 3.98 -14.96 -7.66
#